data_704e1bda838171e78c10d68c1f28ff91
#
_entry.id   704e1bda838171e78c10d68c1f28ff91
#
_cell.length_a   1.000
_cell.length_b   1.000
_cell.length_c   1.000
_cell.angle_alpha   90.00
_cell.angle_beta   90.00
_cell.angle_gamma   90.00
#
_symmetry.space_group_name_H-M   'P 1'
#
loop_
_entity.id
_entity.type
_entity.pdbx_description
1 polymer ?
#
loop_
_entity_poly.entity_id
_entity_poly.type
_entity_poly.pdbx_seq_one_letter_code
_entity_poly.pdbx_strand_id
1 'polypeptide(L)'
;MGADFSPFSRNLEFLNKIVIKKILIISPHYPPSNLAAVHRSRLFAQHLPSFGWEPVILCVHEDYYEEKLDWNLYQLLPKGQRIEKAKAFAVTKPRLIGDIGLRAFYQLRKKALQLVRSESIDFVYIPIPSFYASLIGPYLHRKTGVKYGIDYIDPWVHVFPGSDKTFSRHWLSTQLAKYLEPKAVKHASLITGVAEGYYQGVIDRNPVLKSTCLFGAMPYGGEKLDHEYVMKKNQASYLFQRNPNVLQLVYAGAFLPKALEPLRQLFAAIAASKEQYQ
;
A
#
# COMPACT_ATOMS: atom_id res chain seq x y z
N MET A 1 45.07 1.75 -52.45
CA MET A 1 43.63 1.39 -52.47
C MET A 1 43.28 0.82 -51.10
N GLY A 2 42.84 1.67 -50.19
CA GLY A 2 42.40 1.30 -48.86
C GLY A 2 40.89 1.39 -48.81
N ALA A 3 40.23 0.29 -48.61
CA ALA A 3 38.78 0.23 -48.41
C ALA A 3 38.45 0.53 -46.94
N ASP A 4 37.76 1.63 -46.75
CA ASP A 4 37.26 2.10 -45.45
C ASP A 4 35.97 1.35 -45.13
N PHE A 5 36.05 0.37 -44.19
CA PHE A 5 34.91 -0.36 -43.65
C PHE A 5 34.56 0.19 -42.27
N SER A 6 33.70 1.20 -42.21
CA SER A 6 33.04 1.58 -40.97
C SER A 6 31.52 1.69 -41.18
N PRO A 7 30.77 0.58 -41.00
CA PRO A 7 29.30 0.64 -40.92
C PRO A 7 28.76 0.72 -39.50
N PHE A 8 29.59 0.96 -38.45
CA PHE A 8 29.15 0.91 -37.05
C PHE A 8 28.80 2.26 -36.42
N SER A 9 28.95 3.39 -37.10
CA SER A 9 28.74 4.71 -36.50
C SER A 9 27.36 5.34 -36.70
N ARG A 10 26.41 4.67 -37.37
CA ARG A 10 25.07 5.23 -37.60
C ARG A 10 23.94 4.66 -36.78
N ASN A 11 24.18 3.71 -35.87
CA ASN A 11 23.13 3.07 -35.05
C ASN A 11 23.09 3.51 -33.57
N LEU A 12 23.80 4.57 -33.18
CA LEU A 12 23.79 5.06 -31.80
C LEU A 12 22.80 6.22 -31.53
N GLU A 13 22.11 6.73 -32.56
CA GLU A 13 21.10 7.80 -32.38
C GLU A 13 19.68 7.27 -32.09
N PHE A 14 19.46 5.97 -32.10
CA PHE A 14 18.20 5.34 -31.65
C PHE A 14 18.29 4.85 -30.20
N LEU A 15 19.07 5.45 -29.36
CA LEU A 15 18.83 5.37 -27.92
C LEU A 15 17.52 6.11 -27.65
N ASN A 16 16.43 5.34 -27.73
CA ASN A 16 15.12 5.72 -27.27
C ASN A 16 15.27 6.59 -26.04
N LYS A 17 14.92 7.87 -26.12
CA LYS A 17 14.65 8.71 -24.98
C LYS A 17 13.63 7.93 -24.16
N ILE A 18 14.07 7.24 -23.12
CA ILE A 18 13.17 6.56 -22.18
C ILE A 18 12.30 7.68 -21.64
N VAL A 19 11.08 7.78 -22.14
CA VAL A 19 10.11 8.74 -21.62
C VAL A 19 9.76 8.27 -20.23
N ILE A 20 10.37 8.91 -19.23
CA ILE A 20 10.08 8.62 -17.83
C ILE A 20 8.63 9.04 -17.58
N LYS A 21 7.80 8.08 -17.23
CA LYS A 21 6.40 8.30 -16.88
C LYS A 21 6.30 8.73 -15.43
N LYS A 22 5.34 9.60 -15.11
CA LYS A 22 5.09 10.04 -13.75
C LYS A 22 3.87 9.36 -13.15
N ILE A 23 4.02 8.87 -11.91
CA ILE A 23 2.94 8.26 -11.17
C ILE A 23 2.69 9.00 -9.86
N LEU A 24 1.44 9.40 -9.62
CA LEU A 24 1.01 9.97 -8.35
C LEU A 24 0.47 8.84 -7.45
N ILE A 25 1.13 8.59 -6.35
CA ILE A 25 0.69 7.62 -5.34
C ILE A 25 -0.04 8.39 -4.22
N ILE A 26 -1.35 8.18 -4.09
CA ILE A 26 -2.15 8.79 -3.04
C ILE A 26 -2.25 7.79 -1.88
N SER A 27 -1.40 7.94 -0.89
CA SER A 27 -1.33 7.10 0.30
C SER A 27 -1.50 7.99 1.53
N PRO A 28 -2.70 8.08 2.13
CA PRO A 28 -2.94 8.99 3.26
C PRO A 28 -1.97 8.82 4.42
N HIS A 29 -1.57 7.58 4.74
CA HIS A 29 -0.45 7.29 5.62
C HIS A 29 0.82 7.03 4.81
N TYR A 30 1.95 7.62 5.24
CA TYR A 30 3.27 7.39 4.67
C TYR A 30 4.33 7.57 5.77
N PRO A 31 5.58 7.07 5.65
CA PRO A 31 6.56 7.30 6.71
C PRO A 31 6.62 8.77 7.16
N PRO A 32 6.69 9.04 8.46
CA PRO A 32 7.06 8.17 9.58
C PRO A 32 5.95 7.32 10.21
N SER A 33 4.76 7.21 9.62
CA SER A 33 3.77 6.22 10.03
C SER A 33 4.32 4.79 9.80
N ASN A 34 4.10 3.88 10.76
CA ASN A 34 4.55 2.49 10.69
C ASN A 34 3.41 1.48 10.53
N LEU A 35 2.26 1.93 10.09
CA LEU A 35 1.14 1.05 9.76
C LEU A 35 1.52 0.09 8.61
N ALA A 36 1.02 -1.14 8.63
CA ALA A 36 1.36 -2.17 7.66
C ALA A 36 1.20 -1.72 6.19
N ALA A 37 0.13 -0.99 5.89
CA ALA A 37 -0.14 -0.45 4.55
C ALA A 37 0.93 0.53 4.03
N VAL A 38 1.64 1.21 4.94
CA VAL A 38 2.70 2.17 4.59
C VAL A 38 3.88 1.48 3.89
N HIS A 39 4.25 0.27 4.34
CA HIS A 39 5.34 -0.48 3.74
C HIS A 39 5.06 -0.80 2.27
N ARG A 40 3.81 -1.12 1.93
CA ARG A 40 3.42 -1.40 0.56
C ARG A 40 3.59 -0.19 -0.35
N SER A 41 3.07 0.97 0.05
CA SER A 41 3.22 2.22 -0.70
C SER A 41 4.68 2.65 -0.82
N ARG A 42 5.46 2.51 0.26
CA ARG A 42 6.87 2.86 0.32
C ARG A 42 7.71 2.01 -0.63
N LEU A 43 7.59 0.68 -0.51
CA LEU A 43 8.38 -0.25 -1.32
C LEU A 43 7.99 -0.15 -2.80
N PHE A 44 6.69 -0.03 -3.09
CA PHE A 44 6.24 0.17 -4.47
C PHE A 44 6.88 1.43 -5.07
N ALA A 45 6.82 2.57 -4.37
CA ALA A 45 7.46 3.81 -4.82
C ALA A 45 8.98 3.68 -4.98
N GLN A 46 9.65 2.96 -4.08
CA GLN A 46 11.10 2.77 -4.09
C GLN A 46 11.59 2.05 -5.35
N HIS A 47 10.83 1.08 -5.85
CA HIS A 47 11.23 0.26 -6.99
C HIS A 47 10.73 0.77 -8.35
N LEU A 48 9.75 1.65 -8.40
CA LEU A 48 9.19 2.20 -9.64
C LEU A 48 10.22 2.85 -10.57
N PRO A 49 11.27 3.55 -10.09
CA PRO A 49 12.28 4.13 -10.99
C PRO A 49 13.01 3.12 -11.86
N SER A 50 13.24 1.89 -11.38
CA SER A 50 13.84 0.82 -12.17
C SER A 50 12.97 0.33 -13.33
N PHE A 51 11.68 0.72 -13.32
CA PHE A 51 10.71 0.43 -14.37
C PHE A 51 10.34 1.66 -15.22
N GLY A 52 11.12 2.73 -15.12
CA GLY A 52 10.90 3.97 -15.91
C GLY A 52 9.76 4.85 -15.37
N TRP A 53 9.41 4.74 -14.09
CA TRP A 53 8.40 5.58 -13.45
C TRP A 53 9.00 6.49 -12.39
N GLU A 54 8.64 7.76 -12.43
CA GLU A 54 8.97 8.74 -11.38
C GLU A 54 7.79 8.84 -10.40
N PRO A 55 7.94 8.35 -9.15
CA PRO A 55 6.87 8.42 -8.17
C PRO A 55 6.81 9.76 -7.46
N VAL A 56 5.62 10.34 -7.42
CA VAL A 56 5.26 11.48 -6.57
C VAL A 56 4.31 10.96 -5.50
N ILE A 57 4.64 11.11 -4.23
CA ILE A 57 3.80 10.68 -3.12
C ILE A 57 2.93 11.84 -2.66
N LEU A 58 1.64 11.58 -2.50
CA LEU A 58 0.72 12.48 -1.82
C LEU A 58 0.19 11.79 -0.56
N CYS A 59 0.57 12.32 0.60
CA CYS A 59 0.15 11.82 1.90
C CYS A 59 -0.43 12.93 2.78
N VAL A 60 -0.91 12.56 3.96
CA VAL A 60 -1.29 13.52 4.99
C VAL A 60 -0.07 13.90 5.81
N HIS A 61 -0.02 15.13 6.32
CA HIS A 61 1.05 15.59 7.19
C HIS A 61 1.03 14.79 8.51
N GLU A 62 2.19 14.40 9.00
CA GLU A 62 2.37 13.53 10.16
C GLU A 62 1.74 14.08 11.45
N ASP A 63 1.56 15.37 11.58
CA ASP A 63 0.86 16.00 12.72
C ASP A 63 -0.59 15.54 12.88
N TYR A 64 -1.17 14.94 11.84
CA TYR A 64 -2.56 14.44 11.86
C TYR A 64 -2.65 12.93 12.08
N TYR A 65 -1.50 12.24 12.19
CA TYR A 65 -1.46 10.81 12.48
C TYR A 65 -1.79 10.56 13.95
N GLU A 66 -2.47 9.45 14.22
CA GLU A 66 -2.89 9.07 15.57
C GLU A 66 -1.99 7.98 16.17
N GLU A 67 -1.24 7.29 15.33
CA GLU A 67 -0.31 6.24 15.72
C GLU A 67 1.05 6.80 16.17
N LYS A 68 1.83 5.96 16.84
CA LYS A 68 3.22 6.28 17.18
C LYS A 68 4.06 6.34 15.90
N LEU A 69 4.79 7.44 15.73
CA LEU A 69 5.64 7.67 14.57
C LEU A 69 6.98 6.93 14.71
N ASP A 70 7.45 6.35 13.60
CA ASP A 70 8.77 5.71 13.50
C ASP A 70 9.67 6.48 12.54
N TRP A 71 10.51 7.33 13.11
CA TRP A 71 11.46 8.13 12.35
C TRP A 71 12.61 7.32 11.75
N ASN A 72 12.88 6.09 12.25
CA ASN A 72 13.84 5.21 11.60
C ASN A 72 13.30 4.74 10.24
N LEU A 73 12.00 4.46 10.15
CA LEU A 73 11.35 4.11 8.89
C LEU A 73 11.43 5.26 7.87
N TYR A 74 11.34 6.51 8.34
CA TYR A 74 11.51 7.67 7.47
C TYR A 74 12.92 7.75 6.87
N GLN A 75 13.95 7.30 7.59
CA GLN A 75 15.33 7.28 7.10
C GLN A 75 15.60 6.21 6.02
N LEU A 76 14.67 5.25 5.85
CA LEU A 76 14.75 4.23 4.79
C LEU A 76 14.21 4.73 3.45
N LEU A 77 13.64 5.93 3.39
CA LEU A 77 13.15 6.48 2.14
C LEU A 77 14.30 6.79 1.18
N PRO A 78 14.11 6.58 -0.14
CA PRO A 78 15.08 6.98 -1.14
C PRO A 78 15.41 8.47 -1.05
N LYS A 79 16.68 8.81 -1.16
CA LYS A 79 17.11 10.22 -1.21
C LYS A 79 16.47 10.90 -2.42
N GLY A 80 15.86 12.07 -2.18
CA GLY A 80 15.18 12.82 -3.23
C GLY A 80 13.77 12.34 -3.55
N GLN A 81 13.21 11.34 -2.81
CA GLN A 81 11.82 10.94 -2.96
C GLN A 81 10.91 12.15 -2.80
N ARG A 82 10.14 12.45 -3.82
CA ARG A 82 9.19 13.57 -3.78
C ARG A 82 7.96 13.21 -2.97
N ILE A 83 7.71 13.96 -1.89
CA ILE A 83 6.60 13.76 -0.98
C ILE A 83 5.84 15.07 -0.83
N GLU A 84 4.58 15.05 -1.20
CA GLU A 84 3.64 16.15 -1.06
C GLU A 84 2.69 15.88 0.09
N LYS A 85 2.59 16.83 1.02
CA LYS A 85 1.79 16.67 2.23
C LYS A 85 0.52 17.51 2.18
N ALA A 86 -0.61 16.92 2.55
CA ALA A 86 -1.91 17.58 2.70
C ALA A 86 -2.27 17.72 4.19
N LYS A 87 -3.04 18.75 4.53
CA LYS A 87 -3.65 18.87 5.86
C LYS A 87 -4.86 17.95 5.98
N ALA A 88 -5.26 17.66 7.20
CA ALA A 88 -6.49 16.95 7.52
C ALA A 88 -7.29 17.73 8.57
N PHE A 89 -8.56 17.38 8.75
CA PHE A 89 -9.30 17.82 9.92
C PHE A 89 -8.79 17.10 11.17
N ALA A 90 -8.72 17.82 12.28
CA ALA A 90 -8.34 17.24 13.56
C ALA A 90 -9.34 16.16 14.01
N VAL A 91 -8.88 15.23 14.83
CA VAL A 91 -9.75 14.25 15.47
C VAL A 91 -10.63 14.96 16.50
N THR A 92 -11.94 14.78 16.39
CA THR A 92 -12.90 15.33 17.33
C THR A 92 -13.01 14.50 18.61
N LYS A 93 -13.39 15.15 19.72
CA LYS A 93 -13.77 14.47 20.96
C LYS A 93 -15.26 14.73 21.22
N PRO A 94 -16.15 13.72 21.14
CA PRO A 94 -15.88 12.30 20.88
C PRO A 94 -15.39 12.05 19.44
N ARG A 95 -14.66 10.94 19.24
CA ARG A 95 -14.10 10.56 17.93
C ARG A 95 -15.24 10.13 16.98
N LEU A 96 -15.62 11.03 16.08
CA LEU A 96 -16.69 10.78 15.11
C LEU A 96 -16.16 10.13 13.83
N ILE A 97 -15.01 10.60 13.31
CA ILE A 97 -14.37 10.11 12.10
C ILE A 97 -12.95 9.68 12.43
N GLY A 98 -12.67 8.39 12.26
CA GLY A 98 -11.33 7.82 12.50
C GLY A 98 -10.48 7.70 11.24
N ASP A 99 -11.09 7.51 10.06
CA ASP A 99 -10.34 7.34 8.82
C ASP A 99 -9.67 8.65 8.38
N ILE A 100 -8.33 8.62 8.27
CA ILE A 100 -7.57 9.81 7.91
C ILE A 100 -7.81 10.23 6.45
N GLY A 101 -8.05 9.28 5.56
CA GLY A 101 -8.39 9.57 4.17
C GLY A 101 -9.70 10.33 4.06
N LEU A 102 -10.67 10.05 4.95
CA LEU A 102 -11.91 10.81 5.03
C LEU A 102 -11.68 12.19 5.65
N ARG A 103 -10.91 12.28 6.74
CA ARG A 103 -10.57 13.57 7.39
C ARG A 103 -9.79 14.51 6.46
N ALA A 104 -8.96 13.95 5.58
CA ALA A 104 -8.14 14.70 4.63
C ALA A 104 -8.74 14.75 3.21
N PHE A 105 -9.91 14.16 2.98
CA PHE A 105 -10.46 13.90 1.64
C PHE A 105 -10.45 15.13 0.73
N TYR A 106 -10.94 16.26 1.22
CA TYR A 106 -11.01 17.49 0.45
C TYR A 106 -9.63 18.03 0.09
N GLN A 107 -8.71 18.05 1.05
CA GLN A 107 -7.36 18.56 0.89
C GLN A 107 -6.53 17.67 -0.03
N LEU A 108 -6.60 16.34 0.15
CA LEU A 108 -5.97 15.37 -0.75
C LEU A 108 -6.51 15.51 -2.19
N ARG A 109 -7.82 15.58 -2.36
CA ARG A 109 -8.45 15.75 -3.66
C ARG A 109 -8.03 17.04 -4.36
N LYS A 110 -8.00 18.17 -3.63
CA LYS A 110 -7.57 19.47 -4.16
C LYS A 110 -6.11 19.41 -4.61
N LYS A 111 -5.23 18.90 -3.75
CA LYS A 111 -3.80 18.82 -4.04
C LYS A 111 -3.49 17.80 -5.15
N ALA A 112 -4.16 16.65 -5.16
CA ALA A 112 -4.04 15.68 -6.24
C ALA A 112 -4.42 16.26 -7.60
N LEU A 113 -5.54 17.02 -7.69
CA LEU A 113 -5.93 17.68 -8.93
C LEU A 113 -4.91 18.74 -9.38
N GLN A 114 -4.34 19.49 -8.44
CA GLN A 114 -3.27 20.43 -8.74
C GLN A 114 -2.06 19.71 -9.34
N LEU A 115 -1.56 18.65 -8.69
CA LEU A 115 -0.41 17.88 -9.14
C LEU A 115 -0.64 17.24 -10.52
N VAL A 116 -1.81 16.63 -10.75
CA VAL A 116 -2.14 16.03 -12.04
C VAL A 116 -2.12 17.08 -13.17
N ARG A 117 -2.56 18.31 -12.88
CA ARG A 117 -2.59 19.38 -13.89
C ARG A 117 -1.25 20.04 -14.14
N SER A 118 -0.42 20.19 -13.08
CA SER A 118 0.84 20.93 -13.17
C SER A 118 2.04 20.09 -13.58
N GLU A 119 1.96 18.74 -13.48
CA GLU A 119 3.14 17.90 -13.55
C GLU A 119 3.08 16.76 -14.57
N SER A 120 2.08 16.77 -15.43
CA SER A 120 1.92 15.73 -16.47
C SER A 120 1.93 14.32 -15.87
N ILE A 121 1.13 14.08 -14.83
CA ILE A 121 0.99 12.76 -14.22
C ILE A 121 0.32 11.81 -15.21
N ASP A 122 0.99 10.69 -15.54
CA ASP A 122 0.50 9.68 -16.47
C ASP A 122 -0.47 8.70 -15.82
N PHE A 123 -0.29 8.44 -14.51
CA PHE A 123 -1.09 7.48 -13.77
C PHE A 123 -1.26 7.86 -12.30
N VAL A 124 -2.42 7.57 -11.73
CA VAL A 124 -2.70 7.74 -10.30
C VAL A 124 -2.88 6.38 -9.65
N TYR A 125 -2.16 6.08 -8.58
CA TYR A 125 -2.24 4.82 -7.86
C TYR A 125 -2.67 5.06 -6.41
N ILE A 126 -3.68 4.31 -5.94
CA ILE A 126 -4.33 4.56 -4.65
C ILE A 126 -4.38 3.26 -3.85
N PRO A 127 -3.35 2.99 -3.02
CA PRO A 127 -3.40 1.88 -2.09
C PRO A 127 -4.37 2.19 -0.95
N ILE A 128 -5.24 1.24 -0.65
CA ILE A 128 -6.18 1.32 0.47
C ILE A 128 -5.71 0.36 1.58
N PRO A 129 -5.83 0.70 2.88
CA PRO A 129 -7.14 0.68 3.55
C PRO A 129 -7.74 2.05 3.92
N SER A 130 -7.17 3.19 3.58
CA SER A 130 -7.94 4.43 3.65
C SER A 130 -8.95 4.47 2.50
N PHE A 131 -10.01 3.69 2.64
CA PHE A 131 -10.93 3.35 1.56
C PHE A 131 -11.54 4.57 0.86
N TYR A 132 -11.86 5.62 1.61
CA TYR A 132 -12.46 6.83 1.05
C TYR A 132 -11.53 7.56 0.08
N ALA A 133 -10.21 7.43 0.24
CA ALA A 133 -9.24 8.01 -0.69
C ALA A 133 -9.40 7.46 -2.12
N SER A 134 -9.89 6.23 -2.29
CA SER A 134 -10.15 5.63 -3.60
C SER A 134 -11.13 6.43 -4.46
N LEU A 135 -12.05 7.18 -3.83
CA LEU A 135 -13.01 8.06 -4.53
C LEU A 135 -12.34 9.27 -5.20
N ILE A 136 -11.08 9.55 -4.89
CA ILE A 136 -10.30 10.59 -5.56
C ILE A 136 -9.98 10.16 -7.01
N GLY A 137 -9.75 8.87 -7.26
CA GLY A 137 -9.46 8.34 -8.59
C GLY A 137 -10.49 8.71 -9.66
N PRO A 138 -11.77 8.33 -9.53
CA PRO A 138 -12.81 8.68 -10.51
C PRO A 138 -13.05 10.20 -10.61
N TYR A 139 -12.81 10.96 -9.53
CA TYR A 139 -12.87 12.41 -9.59
C TYR A 139 -11.77 12.99 -10.49
N LEU A 140 -10.52 12.56 -10.32
CA LEU A 140 -9.39 12.98 -11.14
C LEU A 140 -9.59 12.57 -12.60
N HIS A 141 -9.96 11.32 -12.83
CA HIS A 141 -10.25 10.81 -14.18
C HIS A 141 -11.29 11.68 -14.90
N ARG A 142 -12.41 11.99 -14.26
CA ARG A 142 -13.46 12.84 -14.84
C ARG A 142 -12.98 14.26 -15.13
N LYS A 143 -12.03 14.80 -14.34
CA LYS A 143 -11.55 16.20 -14.48
C LYS A 143 -10.38 16.38 -15.42
N THR A 144 -9.61 15.32 -15.69
CA THR A 144 -8.33 15.40 -16.40
C THR A 144 -8.12 14.28 -17.43
N GLY A 145 -8.92 13.22 -17.42
CA GLY A 145 -8.71 12.02 -18.23
C GLY A 145 -7.61 11.09 -17.70
N VAL A 146 -6.89 11.45 -16.63
CA VAL A 146 -5.80 10.62 -16.09
C VAL A 146 -6.32 9.24 -15.71
N LYS A 147 -5.58 8.19 -16.08
CA LYS A 147 -5.89 6.81 -15.68
C LYS A 147 -5.55 6.60 -14.20
N TYR A 148 -6.29 5.71 -13.54
CA TYR A 148 -5.99 5.39 -12.15
C TYR A 148 -6.16 3.92 -11.84
N GLY A 149 -5.46 3.47 -10.79
CA GLY A 149 -5.58 2.14 -10.21
C GLY A 149 -5.83 2.21 -8.71
N ILE A 150 -6.46 1.15 -8.19
CA ILE A 150 -6.70 0.96 -6.76
C ILE A 150 -6.04 -0.34 -6.34
N ASP A 151 -5.36 -0.32 -5.19
CA ASP A 151 -4.71 -1.49 -4.62
C ASP A 151 -5.41 -1.92 -3.33
N TYR A 152 -6.00 -3.11 -3.38
CA TYR A 152 -6.75 -3.71 -2.28
C TYR A 152 -5.81 -4.43 -1.32
N ILE A 153 -5.28 -3.68 -0.36
CA ILE A 153 -4.51 -4.26 0.76
C ILE A 153 -5.46 -4.99 1.71
N ASP A 154 -6.66 -4.45 1.87
CA ASP A 154 -7.80 -5.08 2.57
C ASP A 154 -9.08 -4.94 1.72
N PRO A 155 -9.99 -5.91 1.75
CA PRO A 155 -11.29 -5.77 1.10
C PRO A 155 -12.11 -4.65 1.73
N TRP A 156 -12.65 -3.74 0.92
CA TRP A 156 -13.53 -2.68 1.45
C TRP A 156 -14.88 -3.23 1.90
N VAL A 157 -15.48 -4.07 1.05
CA VAL A 157 -16.71 -4.78 1.38
C VAL A 157 -16.34 -6.17 1.87
N HIS A 158 -16.40 -6.38 3.17
CA HIS A 158 -16.15 -7.67 3.78
C HIS A 158 -17.15 -7.96 4.89
N VAL A 159 -17.47 -9.23 5.08
CA VAL A 159 -18.38 -9.72 6.10
C VAL A 159 -17.61 -10.64 7.02
N PHE A 160 -17.60 -10.34 8.31
CA PHE A 160 -17.04 -11.23 9.33
C PHE A 160 -18.14 -12.09 9.94
N PRO A 161 -17.86 -13.31 10.39
CA PRO A 161 -18.79 -14.09 11.20
C PRO A 161 -19.26 -13.26 12.42
N GLY A 162 -20.58 -13.10 12.57
CA GLY A 162 -21.18 -12.26 13.62
C GLY A 162 -21.23 -10.75 13.36
N SER A 163 -20.86 -10.30 12.15
CA SER A 163 -20.91 -8.88 11.75
C SER A 163 -22.25 -8.46 11.11
N ASP A 164 -23.14 -9.38 10.90
CA ASP A 164 -24.46 -9.27 10.26
C ASP A 164 -25.53 -8.66 11.18
N LYS A 165 -25.15 -8.29 12.42
CA LYS A 165 -26.05 -7.62 13.34
C LYS A 165 -26.52 -6.29 12.75
N THR A 166 -27.78 -6.28 12.29
CA THR A 166 -28.44 -5.11 11.66
C THR A 166 -28.30 -3.86 12.54
N PHE A 167 -28.06 -2.71 11.91
CA PHE A 167 -27.83 -1.42 12.55
C PHE A 167 -26.57 -1.32 13.45
N SER A 168 -25.70 -2.32 13.44
CA SER A 168 -24.38 -2.16 14.06
C SER A 168 -23.54 -1.16 13.27
N ARG A 169 -22.51 -0.55 13.92
CA ARG A 169 -21.56 0.35 13.22
C ARG A 169 -20.89 -0.35 12.04
N HIS A 170 -20.58 -1.64 12.18
CA HIS A 170 -19.98 -2.43 11.11
C HIS A 170 -20.96 -2.63 9.96
N TRP A 171 -22.21 -2.98 10.24
CA TRP A 171 -23.25 -3.12 9.22
C TRP A 171 -23.44 -1.81 8.42
N LEU A 172 -23.56 -0.66 9.11
CA LEU A 172 -23.68 0.65 8.46
C LEU A 172 -22.46 0.95 7.58
N SER A 173 -21.26 0.70 8.09
CA SER A 173 -20.02 0.86 7.31
C SER A 173 -19.99 -0.02 6.08
N THR A 174 -20.45 -1.27 6.18
CA THR A 174 -20.52 -2.21 5.07
C THR A 174 -21.57 -1.79 4.02
N GLN A 175 -22.74 -1.27 4.44
CA GLN A 175 -23.72 -0.72 3.49
C GLN A 175 -23.16 0.50 2.75
N LEU A 176 -22.47 1.38 3.47
CA LEU A 176 -21.81 2.54 2.86
C LEU A 176 -20.71 2.10 1.87
N ALA A 177 -19.91 1.09 2.24
CA ALA A 177 -18.90 0.52 1.35
C ALA A 177 -19.53 -0.07 0.07
N LYS A 178 -20.60 -0.86 0.18
CA LYS A 178 -21.35 -1.39 -0.96
C LYS A 178 -21.89 -0.30 -1.90
N TYR A 179 -22.25 0.85 -1.34
CA TYR A 179 -22.73 2.00 -2.12
C TYR A 179 -21.59 2.79 -2.79
N LEU A 180 -20.45 2.91 -2.13
CA LEU A 180 -19.33 3.74 -2.60
C LEU A 180 -18.33 2.98 -3.49
N GLU A 181 -18.10 1.69 -3.25
CA GLU A 181 -17.16 0.87 -4.00
C GLU A 181 -17.43 0.89 -5.53
N PRO A 182 -18.67 0.69 -6.01
CA PRO A 182 -18.94 0.78 -7.45
C PRO A 182 -18.57 2.12 -8.05
N LYS A 183 -18.73 3.20 -7.29
CA LYS A 183 -18.36 4.56 -7.73
C LYS A 183 -16.84 4.73 -7.80
N ALA A 184 -16.12 4.14 -6.85
CA ALA A 184 -14.67 4.22 -6.81
C ALA A 184 -14.02 3.45 -7.99
N VAL A 185 -14.57 2.28 -8.35
CA VAL A 185 -13.96 1.39 -9.35
C VAL A 185 -14.46 1.62 -10.78
N LYS A 186 -15.54 2.36 -10.97
CA LYS A 186 -16.26 2.50 -12.27
C LYS A 186 -15.35 2.77 -13.48
N HIS A 187 -14.29 3.54 -13.31
CA HIS A 187 -13.36 3.93 -14.37
C HIS A 187 -11.91 3.54 -14.03
N ALA A 188 -11.73 2.62 -13.08
CA ALA A 188 -10.41 2.11 -12.75
C ALA A 188 -9.86 1.34 -13.95
N SER A 189 -8.61 1.59 -14.30
CA SER A 189 -7.89 0.88 -15.35
C SER A 189 -6.96 -0.20 -14.81
N LEU A 190 -6.75 -0.22 -13.49
CA LEU A 190 -5.96 -1.23 -12.78
C LEU A 190 -6.55 -1.48 -11.39
N ILE A 191 -6.73 -2.73 -11.04
CA ILE A 191 -7.00 -3.15 -9.67
C ILE A 191 -5.96 -4.20 -9.29
N THR A 192 -5.23 -3.92 -8.20
CA THR A 192 -4.29 -4.85 -7.61
C THR A 192 -4.75 -5.23 -6.20
N GLY A 193 -4.16 -6.25 -5.63
CA GLY A 193 -4.38 -6.62 -4.24
C GLY A 193 -3.28 -7.56 -3.76
N VAL A 194 -3.23 -7.80 -2.45
CA VAL A 194 -2.23 -8.70 -1.84
C VAL A 194 -2.33 -10.11 -2.42
N ALA A 195 -3.54 -10.57 -2.69
CA ALA A 195 -3.84 -11.81 -3.40
C ALA A 195 -5.14 -11.61 -4.18
N GLU A 196 -5.43 -12.52 -5.11
CA GLU A 196 -6.65 -12.47 -5.92
C GLU A 196 -7.93 -12.38 -5.09
N GLY A 197 -8.01 -13.13 -3.99
CA GLY A 197 -9.15 -13.10 -3.08
C GLY A 197 -9.46 -11.74 -2.46
N TYR A 198 -8.51 -10.80 -2.47
CA TYR A 198 -8.72 -9.44 -1.93
C TYR A 198 -9.55 -8.56 -2.86
N TYR A 199 -9.50 -8.80 -4.17
CA TYR A 199 -10.25 -8.02 -5.15
C TYR A 199 -11.28 -8.83 -5.96
N GLN A 200 -11.30 -10.16 -5.84
CA GLN A 200 -12.28 -10.99 -6.57
C GLN A 200 -13.72 -10.56 -6.28
N GLY A 201 -14.06 -10.30 -5.03
CA GLY A 201 -15.38 -9.81 -4.65
C GLY A 201 -15.73 -8.44 -5.25
N VAL A 202 -14.73 -7.60 -5.57
CA VAL A 202 -14.93 -6.32 -6.28
C VAL A 202 -15.35 -6.60 -7.72
N ILE A 203 -14.68 -7.54 -8.39
CA ILE A 203 -15.00 -7.93 -9.77
C ILE A 203 -16.43 -8.54 -9.85
N ASP A 204 -16.77 -9.39 -8.90
CA ASP A 204 -18.07 -10.06 -8.85
C ASP A 204 -19.22 -9.07 -8.68
N ARG A 205 -19.01 -8.04 -7.84
CA ARG A 205 -19.99 -6.94 -7.63
C ARG A 205 -20.02 -5.95 -8.79
N ASN A 206 -18.96 -5.88 -9.60
CA ASN A 206 -18.80 -4.91 -10.71
C ASN A 206 -18.35 -5.61 -11.99
N PRO A 207 -19.20 -6.46 -12.63
CA PRO A 207 -18.79 -7.33 -13.74
C PRO A 207 -18.21 -6.59 -14.96
N VAL A 208 -18.57 -5.33 -15.18
CA VAL A 208 -18.03 -4.50 -16.27
C VAL A 208 -16.51 -4.36 -16.21
N LEU A 209 -15.91 -4.47 -15.03
CA LEU A 209 -14.47 -4.41 -14.84
C LEU A 209 -13.72 -5.50 -15.61
N LYS A 210 -14.32 -6.67 -15.82
CA LYS A 210 -13.69 -7.78 -16.57
C LYS A 210 -13.23 -7.40 -17.96
N SER A 211 -13.89 -6.42 -18.59
CA SER A 211 -13.57 -5.94 -19.94
C SER A 211 -12.83 -4.60 -19.96
N THR A 212 -12.81 -3.85 -18.87
CA THR A 212 -12.30 -2.48 -18.85
C THR A 212 -11.09 -2.25 -17.94
N CYS A 213 -10.74 -3.23 -17.11
CA CYS A 213 -9.73 -3.07 -16.07
C CYS A 213 -8.71 -4.21 -16.12
N LEU A 214 -7.45 -3.90 -15.83
CA LEU A 214 -6.41 -4.89 -15.61
C LEU A 214 -6.41 -5.31 -14.14
N PHE A 215 -6.06 -6.57 -13.87
CA PHE A 215 -6.00 -7.12 -12.53
C PHE A 215 -4.65 -7.76 -12.27
N GLY A 216 -4.19 -7.70 -11.02
CA GLY A 216 -2.96 -8.36 -10.63
C GLY A 216 -2.83 -8.59 -9.13
N ALA A 217 -2.44 -9.79 -8.74
CA ALA A 217 -2.01 -10.08 -7.38
C ALA A 217 -0.58 -9.58 -7.19
N MET A 218 -0.36 -8.82 -6.11
CA MET A 218 0.93 -8.28 -5.73
C MET A 218 1.15 -8.57 -4.23
N PRO A 219 1.71 -9.74 -3.88
CA PRO A 219 1.96 -10.12 -2.50
C PRO A 219 2.86 -9.14 -1.76
N TYR A 220 2.81 -9.15 -0.43
CA TYR A 220 3.80 -8.44 0.36
C TYR A 220 5.18 -9.06 0.15
N GLY A 221 6.18 -8.19 0.01
CA GLY A 221 7.59 -8.55 -0.02
C GLY A 221 8.35 -7.91 1.11
N GLY A 222 9.57 -8.39 1.35
CA GLY A 222 10.56 -7.73 2.21
C GLY A 222 11.53 -6.91 1.37
N GLU A 223 12.24 -5.97 2.01
CA GLU A 223 13.28 -5.16 1.39
C GLU A 223 14.65 -5.49 2.00
N LYS A 224 15.57 -5.95 1.18
CA LYS A 224 16.92 -6.32 1.61
C LYS A 224 17.66 -5.12 2.24
N LEU A 225 17.51 -3.94 1.67
CA LEU A 225 18.16 -2.72 2.16
C LEU A 225 17.71 -2.33 3.57
N ASP A 226 16.45 -2.61 3.93
CA ASP A 226 15.94 -2.38 5.28
C ASP A 226 16.67 -3.25 6.30
N HIS A 227 16.89 -4.53 5.98
CA HIS A 227 17.64 -5.45 6.83
C HIS A 227 19.12 -5.05 6.94
N GLU A 228 19.75 -4.68 5.83
CA GLU A 228 21.12 -4.21 5.82
C GLU A 228 21.31 -2.96 6.67
N TYR A 229 20.33 -2.03 6.64
CA TYR A 229 20.35 -0.82 7.47
C TYR A 229 20.31 -1.15 8.96
N VAL A 230 19.42 -2.06 9.37
CA VAL A 230 19.33 -2.50 10.76
C VAL A 230 20.61 -3.18 11.22
N MET A 231 21.18 -4.06 10.39
CA MET A 231 22.43 -4.76 10.69
C MET A 231 23.61 -3.79 10.84
N LYS A 232 23.71 -2.78 9.98
CA LYS A 232 24.77 -1.74 10.08
C LYS A 232 24.66 -0.91 11.36
N LYS A 233 23.48 -0.74 11.91
CA LYS A 233 23.27 -0.04 13.20
C LYS A 233 23.70 -0.86 14.43
N ASN A 234 24.13 -2.12 14.23
CA ASN A 234 24.62 -3.01 15.29
C ASN A 234 23.67 -3.07 16.53
N GLN A 235 22.38 -3.01 16.28
CA GLN A 235 21.39 -3.15 17.35
C GLN A 235 21.31 -4.62 17.76
N ALA A 236 21.95 -4.94 18.88
CA ALA A 236 21.81 -6.25 19.48
C ALA A 236 20.32 -6.52 19.80
N SER A 237 19.87 -7.76 19.53
CA SER A 237 18.54 -8.19 20.00
C SER A 237 18.57 -8.31 21.51
N TYR A 238 17.74 -7.53 22.20
CA TYR A 238 17.56 -7.61 23.64
C TYR A 238 16.47 -8.60 24.06
N LEU A 239 15.75 -9.17 23.10
CA LEU A 239 14.57 -10.00 23.39
C LEU A 239 14.94 -11.43 23.72
N PHE A 240 15.99 -11.95 23.11
CA PHE A 240 16.50 -13.31 23.39
C PHE A 240 17.95 -13.44 22.94
N GLN A 241 18.68 -14.37 23.58
CA GLN A 241 20.02 -14.78 23.15
C GLN A 241 19.93 -16.13 22.47
N ARG A 242 20.67 -16.29 21.39
CA ARG A 242 20.73 -17.57 20.69
C ARG A 242 21.41 -18.64 21.58
N ASN A 243 20.69 -19.73 21.84
CA ASN A 243 21.25 -20.92 22.47
C ASN A 243 21.33 -22.01 21.40
N PRO A 244 22.54 -22.50 21.04
CA PRO A 244 22.73 -23.51 19.98
C PRO A 244 22.12 -24.87 20.32
N ASN A 245 21.88 -25.15 21.62
CA ASN A 245 21.36 -26.42 22.10
C ASN A 245 19.82 -26.41 22.28
N VAL A 246 19.14 -25.32 21.87
CA VAL A 246 17.70 -25.17 22.04
C VAL A 246 17.08 -24.67 20.76
N LEU A 247 16.02 -25.34 20.30
CA LEU A 247 15.16 -24.82 19.23
C LEU A 247 14.34 -23.64 19.77
N GLN A 248 14.65 -22.44 19.30
CA GLN A 248 13.94 -21.21 19.67
C GLN A 248 12.91 -20.87 18.60
N LEU A 249 11.63 -20.85 18.97
CA LEU A 249 10.53 -20.40 18.11
C LEU A 249 10.16 -18.97 18.52
N VAL A 250 10.20 -18.06 17.56
CA VAL A 250 9.91 -16.63 17.80
C VAL A 250 8.70 -16.22 17.00
N TYR A 251 7.71 -15.62 17.66
CA TYR A 251 6.59 -14.96 17.02
C TYR A 251 6.81 -13.43 17.07
N ALA A 252 6.85 -12.81 15.90
CA ALA A 252 6.94 -11.35 15.77
C ALA A 252 5.66 -10.81 15.13
N GLY A 253 4.84 -10.11 15.89
CA GLY A 253 3.59 -9.53 15.42
C GLY A 253 2.61 -9.20 16.54
N ALA A 254 1.48 -8.58 16.18
CA ALA A 254 0.38 -8.33 17.10
C ALA A 254 -0.37 -9.63 17.43
N PHE A 255 -0.54 -9.93 18.71
CA PHE A 255 -1.32 -11.08 19.13
C PHE A 255 -2.81 -10.79 19.01
N LEU A 256 -3.42 -11.32 17.97
CA LEU A 256 -4.85 -11.11 17.68
C LEU A 256 -5.72 -11.95 18.63
N PRO A 257 -6.92 -11.47 19.01
CA PRO A 257 -7.78 -12.16 19.97
C PRO A 257 -8.12 -13.61 19.57
N LYS A 258 -8.20 -13.93 18.28
CA LYS A 258 -8.47 -15.28 17.78
C LYS A 258 -7.23 -16.15 17.60
N ALA A 259 -6.04 -15.63 17.86
CA ALA A 259 -4.79 -16.38 17.75
C ALA A 259 -4.51 -17.32 18.94
N LEU A 260 -5.28 -17.20 20.02
CA LEU A 260 -5.06 -18.00 21.24
C LEU A 260 -5.25 -19.50 21.00
N GLU A 261 -6.31 -19.89 20.27
CA GLU A 261 -6.57 -21.32 20.01
C GLU A 261 -5.53 -21.95 19.07
N PRO A 262 -5.16 -21.37 17.91
CA PRO A 262 -4.02 -21.87 17.14
C PRO A 262 -2.72 -22.01 17.94
N LEU A 263 -2.44 -21.06 18.84
CA LEU A 263 -1.24 -21.11 19.68
C LEU A 263 -1.31 -22.27 20.70
N ARG A 264 -2.46 -22.51 21.32
CA ARG A 264 -2.67 -23.68 22.20
C ARG A 264 -2.45 -25.01 21.47
N GLN A 265 -2.97 -25.13 20.24
CA GLN A 265 -2.77 -26.30 19.41
C GLN A 265 -1.29 -26.49 19.03
N LEU A 266 -0.58 -25.42 18.72
CA LEU A 266 0.86 -25.46 18.48
C LEU A 266 1.63 -25.97 19.71
N PHE A 267 1.33 -25.46 20.90
CA PHE A 267 1.98 -25.93 22.13
C PHE A 267 1.62 -27.35 22.48
N ALA A 268 0.37 -27.78 22.24
CA ALA A 268 0.00 -29.18 22.44
C ALA A 268 0.75 -30.11 21.49
N ALA A 269 0.90 -29.73 20.21
CA ALA A 269 1.68 -30.50 19.23
C ALA A 269 3.17 -30.57 19.61
N ILE A 270 3.77 -29.48 20.06
CA ILE A 270 5.17 -29.46 20.53
C ILE A 270 5.34 -30.37 21.77
N ALA A 271 4.39 -30.32 22.71
CA ALA A 271 4.44 -31.17 23.92
C ALA A 271 4.34 -32.67 23.56
N ALA A 272 3.44 -33.03 22.64
CA ALA A 272 3.32 -34.41 22.16
C ALA A 272 4.55 -34.89 21.39
N SER A 273 5.25 -34.00 20.67
CA SER A 273 6.45 -34.35 19.92
C SER A 273 7.67 -34.62 20.80
N LYS A 274 7.68 -34.12 22.05
CA LYS A 274 8.80 -34.36 22.96
C LYS A 274 9.05 -35.85 23.23
N GLU A 275 8.01 -36.64 23.26
CA GLU A 275 8.13 -38.09 23.50
C GLU A 275 8.72 -38.86 22.30
N GLN A 276 8.71 -38.27 21.10
CA GLN A 276 9.23 -38.88 19.90
C GLN A 276 10.74 -38.59 19.65
N TYR A 277 11.31 -37.60 20.32
CA TYR A 277 12.66 -37.09 20.09
C TYR A 277 13.55 -37.14 21.35
N GLN A 278 13.10 -37.87 22.40
CA GLN A 278 13.93 -38.28 23.54
C GLN A 278 14.45 -39.70 23.32
#